data_665afb8226f70bef16b2d4db5dd5903f
#
_entry.id   665afb8226f70bef16b2d4db5dd5903f
#
_cell.length_a   1.000
_cell.length_b   1.000
_cell.length_c   1.000
_cell.angle_alpha   90.00
_cell.angle_beta   90.00
_cell.angle_gamma   90.00
#
_symmetry.space_group_name_H-M   'P 1'
#
loop_
_entity.id
_entity.type
_entity.pdbx_description
1 polymer ?
#
loop_
_entity_poly.entity_id
_entity_poly.type
_entity_poly.pdbx_seq_one_letter_code
_entity_poly.pdbx_strand_id
1 'polypeptide(L)'
;MPGRLSVSRTFGDCIAKMEKYGGNPKCIVADPDIFSVKITDDLDYVMIGSDGIFDRISTIDTCGIIQNEVQRLTENLRTTPGMLPGSFEHVSYCCGEAVDKTLLAAMEKESMDNLSVVIITFPNFTRLLESIEPQ
;
A
#
# COMPACT_ATOMS: atom_id res chain seq x y z
N MET A 1 -7.57 15.92 28.86
CA MET A 1 -7.08 14.58 28.49
C MET A 1 -5.71 14.74 27.87
N PRO A 2 -4.66 14.18 28.40
CA PRO A 2 -3.36 14.16 27.76
C PRO A 2 -3.43 13.22 26.55
N GLY A 3 -3.14 13.76 25.39
CA GLY A 3 -3.08 13.02 24.12
C GLY A 3 -4.47 12.65 23.57
N ARG A 4 -4.99 13.44 22.65
CA ARG A 4 -6.12 13.04 21.80
C ARG A 4 -5.56 12.08 20.73
N LEU A 5 -5.27 10.84 21.14
CA LEU A 5 -4.87 9.80 20.19
C LEU A 5 -6.12 9.09 19.70
N SER A 6 -6.23 8.92 18.40
CA SER A 6 -7.26 8.12 17.72
C SER A 6 -6.92 6.63 17.69
N VAL A 7 -5.69 6.28 18.10
CA VAL A 7 -5.16 4.91 18.08
C VAL A 7 -4.81 4.42 19.49
N SER A 8 -4.92 3.13 19.71
CA SER A 8 -4.58 2.46 20.97
C SER A 8 -3.18 1.82 20.97
N ARG A 9 -2.52 1.75 19.80
CA ARG A 9 -1.19 1.15 19.64
C ARG A 9 -0.27 2.10 18.89
N THR A 10 0.84 2.48 19.53
CA THR A 10 1.80 3.40 18.93
C THR A 10 3.17 3.25 19.56
N PHE A 11 4.22 3.54 18.83
CA PHE A 11 5.54 3.78 19.40
C PHE A 11 5.60 5.21 19.94
N GLY A 12 6.38 5.44 21.00
CA GLY A 12 6.49 6.77 21.60
C GLY A 12 5.24 7.17 22.39
N ASP A 13 4.77 8.38 22.18
CA ASP A 13 3.61 8.99 22.87
C ASP A 13 3.68 8.88 24.41
N CYS A 14 4.85 9.16 24.96
CA CYS A 14 5.16 8.96 26.39
C CYS A 14 4.14 9.60 27.33
N ILE A 15 3.61 10.79 26.97
CA ILE A 15 2.64 11.51 27.81
C ILE A 15 1.34 10.70 27.93
N ALA A 16 0.88 10.08 26.83
CA ALA A 16 -0.34 9.29 26.82
C ALA A 16 -0.19 7.96 27.58
N LYS A 17 1.04 7.46 27.74
CA LYS A 17 1.37 6.21 28.44
C LYS A 17 1.75 6.40 29.91
N MET A 18 2.10 7.60 30.33
CA MET A 18 2.61 7.84 31.68
C MET A 18 1.54 8.40 32.61
N GLU A 19 1.23 7.68 33.68
CA GLU A 19 0.23 8.05 34.69
C GLU A 19 0.51 9.42 35.31
N LYS A 20 1.79 9.79 35.53
CA LYS A 20 2.19 11.10 36.03
C LYS A 20 1.72 12.30 35.21
N TYR A 21 1.41 12.06 33.94
CA TYR A 21 0.85 13.06 33.02
C TYR A 21 -0.65 12.83 32.73
N GLY A 22 -1.29 11.94 33.50
CA GLY A 22 -2.69 11.56 33.30
C GLY A 22 -2.92 10.58 32.17
N GLY A 23 -1.85 9.97 31.64
CA GLY A 23 -1.91 8.90 30.66
C GLY A 23 -2.29 7.56 31.28
N ASN A 24 -2.55 6.57 30.43
CA ASN A 24 -2.87 5.22 30.87
C ASN A 24 -2.08 4.19 30.03
N PRO A 25 -1.04 3.56 30.62
CA PRO A 25 -0.22 2.57 29.93
C PRO A 25 -0.96 1.29 29.53
N LYS A 26 -2.17 1.08 30.07
CA LYS A 26 -3.02 -0.08 29.71
C LYS A 26 -3.91 0.19 28.50
N CYS A 27 -4.15 1.47 28.19
CA CYS A 27 -4.98 1.88 27.06
C CYS A 27 -4.16 2.15 25.79
N ILE A 28 -2.93 2.65 25.97
CA ILE A 28 -2.01 2.95 24.86
C ILE A 28 -0.77 2.08 25.03
N VAL A 29 -0.62 1.11 24.15
CA VAL A 29 0.47 0.13 24.21
C VAL A 29 1.35 0.20 22.95
N ALA A 30 2.51 -0.44 22.99
CA ALA A 30 3.39 -0.55 21.82
C ALA A 30 3.32 -1.95 21.16
N ASP A 31 2.69 -2.91 21.85
CA ASP A 31 2.58 -4.27 21.35
C ASP A 31 1.74 -4.31 20.07
N PRO A 32 2.26 -4.83 18.95
CA PRO A 32 1.52 -4.91 17.70
C PRO A 32 0.48 -6.04 17.72
N ASP A 33 -0.56 -5.90 16.91
CA ASP A 33 -1.33 -7.07 16.48
C ASP A 33 -0.58 -7.79 15.37
N ILE A 34 -0.47 -9.12 15.50
CA ILE A 34 0.28 -9.94 14.55
C ILE A 34 -0.69 -10.88 13.83
N PHE A 35 -0.66 -10.83 12.50
CA PHE A 35 -1.40 -11.74 11.64
C PHE A 35 -0.41 -12.44 10.71
N SER A 36 -0.64 -13.73 10.46
CA SER A 36 0.15 -14.49 9.50
C SER A 36 -0.76 -14.97 8.38
N VAL A 37 -0.35 -14.73 7.15
CA VAL A 37 -1.04 -15.19 5.95
C VAL A 37 -0.08 -16.08 5.17
N LYS A 38 -0.56 -17.26 4.75
CA LYS A 38 0.23 -18.12 3.87
C LYS A 38 0.25 -17.47 2.47
N ILE A 39 1.44 -17.32 1.92
CA ILE A 39 1.59 -16.92 0.51
C ILE A 39 1.20 -18.12 -0.35
N THR A 40 0.14 -17.97 -1.10
CA THR A 40 -0.42 -18.97 -2.01
C THR A 40 -0.20 -18.54 -3.47
N ASP A 41 -0.41 -19.47 -4.41
CA ASP A 41 -0.15 -19.19 -5.83
C ASP A 41 -1.14 -18.22 -6.48
N ASP A 42 -2.20 -17.86 -5.77
CA ASP A 42 -3.23 -16.87 -6.16
C ASP A 42 -3.01 -15.48 -5.56
N LEU A 43 -1.94 -15.30 -4.76
CA LEU A 43 -1.62 -14.01 -4.18
C LEU A 43 -0.72 -13.20 -5.12
N ASP A 44 -1.26 -12.08 -5.61
CA ASP A 44 -0.55 -11.21 -6.56
C ASP A 44 0.47 -10.30 -5.87
N TYR A 45 0.00 -9.53 -4.90
CA TYR A 45 0.82 -8.55 -4.17
C TYR A 45 0.25 -8.27 -2.78
N VAL A 46 1.07 -7.64 -1.95
CA VAL A 46 0.66 -6.95 -0.72
C VAL A 46 1.01 -5.48 -0.89
N MET A 47 0.04 -4.62 -0.58
CA MET A 47 0.26 -3.18 -0.50
C MET A 47 0.24 -2.75 0.98
N ILE A 48 1.20 -1.94 1.35
CA ILE A 48 1.29 -1.28 2.65
C ILE A 48 1.18 0.22 2.41
N GLY A 49 0.25 0.87 3.10
CA GLY A 49 0.04 2.31 3.01
C GLY A 49 -0.09 2.95 4.39
N SER A 50 0.27 4.24 4.49
CA SER A 50 -0.02 5.05 5.68
C SER A 50 -1.51 5.40 5.75
N ASP A 51 -1.95 5.90 6.90
CA ASP A 51 -3.31 6.41 7.11
C ASP A 51 -3.64 7.58 6.17
N GLY A 52 -2.67 8.41 5.81
CA GLY A 52 -2.83 9.44 4.77
C GLY A 52 -3.39 8.91 3.45
N ILE A 53 -3.16 7.63 3.12
CA ILE A 53 -3.79 6.96 1.97
C ILE A 53 -5.20 6.49 2.35
N PHE A 54 -5.32 5.64 3.38
CA PHE A 54 -6.55 4.91 3.68
C PHE A 54 -7.65 5.76 4.31
N ASP A 55 -7.33 6.92 4.87
CA ASP A 55 -8.32 7.91 5.32
C ASP A 55 -9.03 8.61 4.14
N ARG A 56 -8.47 8.53 2.93
CA ARG A 56 -9.00 9.17 1.73
C ARG A 56 -9.47 8.21 0.66
N ILE A 57 -8.85 7.04 0.57
CA ILE A 57 -9.14 6.04 -0.46
C ILE A 57 -9.46 4.72 0.25
N SER A 58 -10.58 4.11 -0.10
CA SER A 58 -10.91 2.79 0.43
C SER A 58 -9.93 1.73 -0.08
N THR A 59 -9.77 0.63 0.66
CA THR A 59 -8.94 -0.51 0.23
C THR A 59 -9.36 -1.03 -1.13
N ILE A 60 -10.68 -1.10 -1.40
CA ILE A 60 -11.21 -1.57 -2.69
C ILE A 60 -10.82 -0.62 -3.82
N ASP A 61 -10.99 0.70 -3.62
CA ASP A 61 -10.59 1.69 -4.63
C ASP A 61 -9.09 1.67 -4.89
N THR A 62 -8.28 1.51 -3.83
CA THR A 62 -6.83 1.39 -3.95
C THR A 62 -6.42 0.17 -4.78
N CYS A 63 -7.02 -1.00 -4.52
CA CYS A 63 -6.80 -2.19 -5.34
C CYS A 63 -7.23 -1.93 -6.80
N GLY A 64 -8.36 -1.26 -7.02
CA GLY A 64 -8.83 -0.89 -8.35
C GLY A 64 -7.84 0.03 -9.09
N ILE A 65 -7.29 1.03 -8.43
CA ILE A 65 -6.26 1.91 -8.99
C ILE A 65 -5.04 1.10 -9.46
N ILE A 66 -4.52 0.22 -8.59
CA ILE A 66 -3.35 -0.61 -8.89
C ILE A 66 -3.64 -1.54 -10.07
N GLN A 67 -4.76 -2.25 -10.06
CA GLN A 67 -5.12 -3.20 -11.12
C GLN A 67 -5.31 -2.51 -12.46
N ASN A 68 -6.04 -1.39 -12.51
CA ASN A 68 -6.26 -0.63 -13.74
C ASN A 68 -4.95 -0.10 -14.30
N GLU A 69 -4.05 0.38 -13.47
CA GLU A 69 -2.78 0.93 -13.93
C GLU A 69 -1.86 -0.19 -14.46
N VAL A 70 -1.77 -1.30 -13.76
CA VAL A 70 -1.01 -2.48 -14.19
C VAL A 70 -1.53 -3.01 -15.52
N GLN A 71 -2.84 -3.12 -15.69
CA GLN A 71 -3.45 -3.56 -16.95
C GLN A 71 -3.11 -2.58 -18.08
N ARG A 72 -3.34 -1.29 -17.88
CA ARG A 72 -3.02 -0.23 -18.86
C ARG A 72 -1.58 -0.27 -19.33
N LEU A 73 -0.64 -0.44 -18.40
CA LEU A 73 0.79 -0.46 -18.71
C LEU A 73 1.18 -1.73 -19.47
N THR A 74 0.63 -2.88 -19.10
CA THR A 74 0.90 -4.15 -19.77
C THR A 74 0.35 -4.14 -21.21
N GLU A 75 -0.84 -3.59 -21.44
CA GLU A 75 -1.40 -3.42 -22.79
C GLU A 75 -0.53 -2.49 -23.66
N ASN A 76 0.04 -1.43 -23.04
CA ASN A 76 0.90 -0.47 -23.74
C ASN A 76 2.37 -0.91 -23.88
N LEU A 77 2.78 -1.99 -23.25
CA LEU A 77 4.18 -2.45 -23.25
C LEU A 77 4.73 -2.71 -24.65
N ARG A 78 3.89 -3.04 -25.62
CA ARG A 78 4.25 -3.25 -27.02
C ARG A 78 4.90 -2.06 -27.68
N THR A 79 4.62 -0.87 -27.19
CA THR A 79 5.16 0.38 -27.74
C THR A 79 6.48 0.78 -27.07
N THR A 80 6.91 0.05 -26.03
CA THR A 80 8.16 0.32 -25.31
C THR A 80 9.25 -0.67 -25.77
N PRO A 81 10.17 -0.26 -26.64
CA PRO A 81 11.22 -1.16 -27.13
C PRO A 81 12.11 -1.66 -25.99
N GLY A 82 12.34 -2.97 -25.95
CA GLY A 82 13.35 -3.59 -25.07
C GLY A 82 12.85 -4.06 -23.70
N MET A 83 11.58 -3.83 -23.35
CA MET A 83 11.00 -4.35 -22.11
C MET A 83 10.21 -5.63 -22.40
N LEU A 84 10.54 -6.72 -21.71
CA LEU A 84 9.86 -8.01 -21.88
C LEU A 84 8.73 -8.15 -20.85
N PRO A 85 7.55 -8.69 -21.25
CA PRO A 85 6.48 -9.02 -20.31
C PRO A 85 7.00 -9.88 -19.15
N GLY A 86 6.62 -9.54 -17.90
CA GLY A 86 7.05 -10.27 -16.72
C GLY A 86 8.51 -10.09 -16.31
N SER A 87 9.33 -9.37 -17.07
CA SER A 87 10.71 -9.07 -16.65
C SER A 87 10.74 -8.23 -15.37
N PHE A 88 11.87 -8.25 -14.67
CA PHE A 88 12.06 -7.45 -13.45
C PHE A 88 11.83 -5.95 -13.72
N GLU A 89 12.28 -5.46 -14.87
CA GLU A 89 12.09 -4.08 -15.31
C GLU A 89 10.60 -3.78 -15.51
N HIS A 90 9.85 -4.71 -16.13
CA HIS A 90 8.41 -4.55 -16.34
C HIS A 90 7.65 -4.54 -15.00
N VAL A 91 7.92 -5.50 -14.10
CA VAL A 91 7.32 -5.56 -12.77
C VAL A 91 7.61 -4.27 -12.00
N SER A 92 8.88 -3.83 -12.00
CA SER A 92 9.31 -2.62 -11.28
C SER A 92 8.64 -1.37 -11.83
N TYR A 93 8.52 -1.27 -13.15
CA TYR A 93 7.84 -0.16 -13.81
C TYR A 93 6.33 -0.12 -13.46
N CYS A 94 5.64 -1.25 -13.56
CA CYS A 94 4.22 -1.34 -13.19
C CYS A 94 3.99 -0.98 -11.71
N CYS A 95 4.84 -1.46 -10.81
CA CYS A 95 4.75 -1.12 -9.38
C CYS A 95 4.99 0.36 -9.12
N GLY A 96 5.99 0.96 -9.77
CA GLY A 96 6.30 2.39 -9.62
C GLY A 96 5.14 3.27 -10.04
N GLU A 97 4.60 3.05 -11.24
CA GLU A 97 3.45 3.80 -11.75
C GLU A 97 2.18 3.58 -10.90
N ALA A 98 1.94 2.35 -10.43
CA ALA A 98 0.81 2.06 -9.54
C ALA A 98 0.93 2.78 -8.18
N VAL A 99 2.15 2.88 -7.63
CA VAL A 99 2.44 3.67 -6.43
C VAL A 99 2.15 5.15 -6.71
N ASP A 100 2.68 5.71 -7.78
CA ASP A 100 2.48 7.12 -8.14
C ASP A 100 1.00 7.45 -8.33
N LYS A 101 0.24 6.58 -9.01
CA LYS A 101 -1.21 6.76 -9.18
C LYS A 101 -1.96 6.72 -7.85
N THR A 102 -1.56 5.85 -6.93
CA THR A 102 -2.18 5.77 -5.60
C THR A 102 -1.90 7.04 -4.79
N LEU A 103 -0.66 7.54 -4.82
CA LEU A 103 -0.28 8.80 -4.17
C LEU A 103 -1.06 9.98 -4.75
N LEU A 104 -1.12 10.09 -6.08
CA LEU A 104 -1.87 11.15 -6.75
C LEU A 104 -3.36 11.11 -6.40
N ALA A 105 -3.98 9.93 -6.38
CA ALA A 105 -5.38 9.79 -6.02
C ALA A 105 -5.68 10.24 -4.58
N ALA A 106 -4.75 9.99 -3.63
CA ALA A 106 -4.88 10.48 -2.26
C ALA A 106 -4.75 12.01 -2.20
N MET A 107 -3.83 12.58 -2.97
CA MET A 107 -3.67 14.05 -3.08
C MET A 107 -4.90 14.71 -3.71
N GLU A 108 -5.47 14.14 -4.76
CA GLU A 108 -6.70 14.63 -5.41
C GLU A 108 -7.90 14.59 -4.44
N LYS A 109 -7.92 13.66 -3.49
CA LYS A 109 -8.90 13.59 -2.41
C LYS A 109 -8.51 14.43 -1.18
N GLU A 110 -7.63 15.41 -1.39
CA GLU A 110 -7.21 16.38 -0.38
C GLU A 110 -6.63 15.75 0.90
N SER A 111 -5.80 14.71 0.75
CA SER A 111 -5.03 14.21 1.89
C SER A 111 -4.01 15.27 2.31
N MET A 112 -4.03 15.61 3.59
CA MET A 112 -3.13 16.60 4.22
C MET A 112 -2.07 15.95 5.09
N ASP A 113 -1.98 14.62 5.05
CA ASP A 113 -1.02 13.86 5.86
C ASP A 113 0.13 13.32 5.01
N ASN A 114 1.14 12.76 5.66
CA ASN A 114 2.23 12.07 5.00
C ASN A 114 1.69 10.85 4.22
N LEU A 115 2.09 10.76 2.97
CA LEU A 115 1.68 9.68 2.07
C LEU A 115 2.84 8.71 1.88
N SER A 116 2.64 7.46 2.25
CA SER A 116 3.60 6.39 2.04
C SER A 116 2.91 5.16 1.46
N VAL A 117 3.48 4.58 0.41
CA VAL A 117 2.99 3.37 -0.25
C VAL A 117 4.16 2.45 -0.56
N VAL A 118 4.00 1.17 -0.26
CA VAL A 118 4.92 0.10 -0.65
C VAL A 118 4.12 -1.03 -1.27
N ILE A 119 4.54 -1.53 -2.42
CA ILE A 119 3.96 -2.71 -3.06
C ILE A 119 5.02 -3.82 -3.06
N ILE A 120 4.66 -4.99 -2.56
CA ILE A 120 5.48 -6.21 -2.56
C ILE A 120 4.77 -7.22 -3.44
N THR A 121 5.37 -7.58 -4.57
CA THR A 121 4.79 -8.53 -5.52
C THR A 121 5.23 -9.96 -5.24
N PHE A 122 4.37 -10.90 -5.61
CA PHE A 122 4.64 -12.34 -5.56
C PHE A 122 4.70 -12.94 -6.97
N PRO A 123 5.16 -14.20 -7.12
CA PRO A 123 5.29 -14.82 -8.44
C PRO A 123 4.01 -14.81 -9.29
N ASN A 124 2.83 -14.80 -8.66
CA ASN A 124 1.57 -14.72 -9.40
C ASN A 124 1.40 -13.39 -10.14
N PHE A 125 1.86 -12.31 -9.54
CA PHE A 125 1.85 -10.99 -10.21
C PHE A 125 2.65 -11.00 -11.52
N THR A 126 3.82 -11.62 -11.52
CA THR A 126 4.63 -11.79 -12.73
C THR A 126 3.89 -12.62 -13.79
N ARG A 127 3.29 -13.75 -13.39
CA ARG A 127 2.48 -14.59 -14.29
C ARG A 127 1.28 -13.84 -14.86
N LEU A 128 0.64 -12.97 -14.07
CA LEU A 128 -0.44 -12.11 -14.53
C LEU A 128 0.05 -11.18 -15.66
N LEU A 129 1.19 -10.53 -15.48
CA LEU A 129 1.77 -9.65 -16.50
C LEU A 129 2.15 -10.39 -17.79
N GLU A 130 2.55 -11.66 -17.70
CA GLU A 130 2.86 -12.52 -18.86
C GLU A 130 1.60 -12.98 -19.59
N SER A 131 0.47 -13.15 -18.86
CA SER A 131 -0.77 -13.73 -19.37
C SER A 131 -1.70 -12.72 -20.06
N ILE A 132 -1.47 -11.43 -19.88
CA ILE A 132 -2.27 -10.39 -20.55
C ILE A 132 -1.95 -10.45 -22.04
N GLU A 133 -2.81 -11.19 -22.77
CA GLU A 133 -2.72 -11.24 -24.23
C GLU A 133 -3.00 -9.87 -24.81
N PRO A 134 -2.22 -9.53 -25.81
CA PRO A 134 -2.41 -8.29 -26.54
C PRO A 134 -3.68 -8.35 -27.39
N GLN A 135 -4.59 -7.43 -27.19
CA GLN A 135 -5.71 -7.20 -28.12
C GLN A 135 -5.27 -6.56 -29.44
#